data_7540619e6d4242eb8a8fe134628ade4c
#
_entry.id   7540619e6d4242eb8a8fe134628ade4c
#
_cell.length_a   1.000
_cell.length_b   1.000
_cell.length_c   1.000
_cell.angle_alpha   90.00
_cell.angle_beta   90.00
_cell.angle_gamma   90.00
#
_symmetry.space_group_name_H-M   'P 1'
#
loop_
_entity.id
_entity.type
_entity.pdbx_description
1 polymer ?
#
loop_
_entity_poly.entity_id
_entity_poly.type
_entity_poly.pdbx_seq_one_letter_code
_entity_poly.pdbx_strand_id
1 'polypeptide(L)'
;MSSAYHERLKQIKISYPNAYDKWTEFDDELLKQEFANGANVSELSKLFHRQPSAIRSRVRKLGFVTNDETPPDTEIKDDGHALGTDFQFRWTAVYYEKEKEYFFPEPVSPYMLENYKYPAIYRWIVYQDSREKIRYAYIGTTKQLCPDRLEGYLYPDSSSTNLRLHQEFRQFVEQGYKIGLESLQVEQIKINNVDVKLNNLHSQTARVFIETLLISYYRQNGLTLLNQ
;
A
#
# COMPACT_ATOMS: atom_id res chain seq x y z
N MET A 1 35.93 15.11 15.91
CA MET A 1 34.83 14.40 15.21
C MET A 1 34.82 12.96 15.68
N SER A 2 33.67 12.42 16.07
CA SER A 2 33.61 11.15 16.79
C SER A 2 33.94 9.94 15.88
N SER A 3 34.57 8.92 16.46
CA SER A 3 34.89 7.63 15.83
C SER A 3 33.69 7.02 15.08
N ALA A 4 32.50 7.13 15.68
CA ALA A 4 31.24 6.64 15.11
C ALA A 4 30.85 7.28 13.76
N TYR A 5 31.19 8.55 13.54
CA TYR A 5 30.92 9.24 12.28
C TYR A 5 31.79 8.68 11.14
N HIS A 6 33.09 8.45 11.40
CA HIS A 6 33.98 7.86 10.42
C HIS A 6 33.61 6.43 10.04
N GLU A 7 33.16 5.65 11.00
CA GLU A 7 32.71 4.28 10.74
C GLU A 7 31.45 4.26 9.87
N ARG A 8 30.49 5.14 10.17
CA ARG A 8 29.29 5.30 9.34
C ARG A 8 29.59 5.73 7.92
N LEU A 9 30.55 6.63 7.72
CA LEU A 9 31.00 7.04 6.37
C LEU A 9 31.62 5.88 5.60
N LYS A 10 32.43 5.04 6.25
CA LYS A 10 33.01 3.85 5.61
C LYS A 10 31.91 2.89 5.17
N GLN A 11 30.93 2.60 6.01
CA GLN A 11 29.80 1.71 5.67
C GLN A 11 29.01 2.24 4.47
N ILE A 12 28.76 3.54 4.41
CA ILE A 12 28.06 4.17 3.28
C ILE A 12 28.89 4.03 1.98
N LYS A 13 30.20 4.25 2.04
CA LYS A 13 31.08 4.14 0.86
C LYS A 13 31.24 2.71 0.35
N ILE A 14 31.00 1.70 1.15
CA ILE A 14 30.94 0.30 0.68
C ILE A 14 29.78 0.11 -0.32
N SER A 15 28.61 0.64 0.00
CA SER A 15 27.42 0.51 -0.86
C SER A 15 27.37 1.56 -1.97
N TYR A 16 27.95 2.73 -1.72
CA TYR A 16 27.96 3.89 -2.63
C TYR A 16 29.37 4.50 -2.68
N PRO A 17 30.27 3.95 -3.52
CA PRO A 17 31.66 4.38 -3.56
C PRO A 17 31.87 5.89 -3.74
N ASN A 18 31.03 6.55 -4.55
CA ASN A 18 31.11 7.99 -4.82
C ASN A 18 30.27 8.84 -3.83
N ALA A 19 29.83 8.25 -2.71
CA ALA A 19 29.11 9.01 -1.69
C ALA A 19 29.99 10.14 -1.11
N TYR A 20 29.40 11.33 -1.02
CA TYR A 20 30.04 12.57 -0.53
C TYR A 20 31.18 13.14 -1.42
N ASP A 21 31.51 12.53 -2.57
CA ASP A 21 32.44 13.10 -3.49
C ASP A 21 31.82 14.30 -4.23
N LYS A 22 32.67 15.24 -4.70
CA LYS A 22 32.17 16.40 -5.46
C LYS A 22 31.53 15.93 -6.78
N TRP A 23 30.49 16.60 -7.19
CA TRP A 23 29.90 16.44 -8.52
C TRP A 23 30.79 17.17 -9.53
N THR A 24 31.08 16.51 -10.63
CA THR A 24 31.79 17.11 -11.76
C THR A 24 30.80 17.63 -12.79
N GLU A 25 31.27 18.49 -13.71
CA GLU A 25 30.44 18.94 -14.84
C GLU A 25 30.02 17.77 -15.73
N PHE A 26 30.92 16.79 -15.89
CA PHE A 26 30.60 15.56 -16.63
C PHE A 26 29.50 14.75 -15.94
N ASP A 27 29.53 14.60 -14.61
CA ASP A 27 28.45 13.95 -13.85
C ASP A 27 27.10 14.68 -14.06
N ASP A 28 27.15 16.02 -14.10
CA ASP A 28 25.93 16.83 -14.26
C ASP A 28 25.31 16.66 -15.66
N GLU A 29 26.13 16.69 -16.70
CA GLU A 29 25.64 16.50 -18.08
C GLU A 29 25.13 15.08 -18.29
N LEU A 30 25.81 14.06 -17.80
CA LEU A 30 25.34 12.67 -17.85
C LEU A 30 24.04 12.49 -17.04
N LEU A 31 23.95 13.11 -15.87
CA LEU A 31 22.75 13.06 -15.04
C LEU A 31 21.53 13.70 -15.74
N LYS A 32 21.73 14.84 -16.41
CA LYS A 32 20.69 15.50 -17.22
C LYS A 32 20.22 14.60 -18.36
N GLN A 33 21.17 14.00 -19.09
CA GLN A 33 20.88 13.13 -20.22
C GLN A 33 20.08 11.90 -19.79
N GLU A 34 20.55 11.18 -18.77
CA GLU A 34 19.91 9.96 -18.29
C GLU A 34 18.54 10.24 -17.66
N PHE A 35 18.42 11.35 -16.95
CA PHE A 35 17.14 11.79 -16.40
C PHE A 35 16.14 12.17 -17.51
N ALA A 36 16.56 12.86 -18.55
CA ALA A 36 15.75 13.18 -19.71
C ALA A 36 15.32 11.93 -20.50
N ASN A 37 16.14 10.87 -20.50
CA ASN A 37 15.83 9.57 -21.07
C ASN A 37 14.84 8.74 -20.21
N GLY A 38 14.42 9.27 -19.06
CA GLY A 38 13.42 8.63 -18.19
C GLY A 38 14.01 7.71 -17.11
N ALA A 39 15.34 7.74 -16.90
CA ALA A 39 15.94 6.96 -15.82
C ALA A 39 15.43 7.41 -14.43
N ASN A 40 15.01 6.46 -13.61
CA ASN A 40 14.53 6.74 -12.27
C ASN A 40 15.68 6.90 -11.25
N VAL A 41 15.36 7.45 -10.06
CA VAL A 41 16.36 7.74 -9.02
C VAL A 41 17.14 6.49 -8.59
N SER A 42 16.53 5.30 -8.62
CA SER A 42 17.21 4.05 -8.25
C SER A 42 18.24 3.64 -9.29
N GLU A 43 17.92 3.78 -10.56
CA GLU A 43 18.83 3.51 -11.69
C GLU A 43 19.99 4.50 -11.68
N LEU A 44 19.70 5.78 -11.53
CA LEU A 44 20.72 6.83 -11.41
C LEU A 44 21.60 6.63 -10.18
N SER A 45 21.05 6.19 -9.05
CA SER A 45 21.83 5.86 -7.85
C SER A 45 22.86 4.76 -8.12
N LYS A 46 22.50 3.74 -8.89
CA LYS A 46 23.40 2.66 -9.30
C LYS A 46 24.44 3.15 -10.30
N LEU A 47 24.03 3.91 -11.31
CA LEU A 47 24.91 4.44 -12.35
C LEU A 47 26.01 5.34 -11.78
N PHE A 48 25.63 6.26 -10.89
CA PHE A 48 26.57 7.22 -10.29
C PHE A 48 27.25 6.69 -9.03
N HIS A 49 26.89 5.50 -8.54
CA HIS A 49 27.38 4.95 -7.28
C HIS A 49 27.21 5.92 -6.10
N ARG A 50 26.06 6.61 -6.07
CA ARG A 50 25.71 7.63 -5.07
C ARG A 50 24.38 7.29 -4.40
N GLN A 51 24.20 7.74 -3.17
CA GLN A 51 22.96 7.53 -2.46
C GLN A 51 21.75 8.15 -3.22
N PRO A 52 20.56 7.53 -3.17
CA PRO A 52 19.35 8.08 -3.79
C PRO A 52 19.03 9.52 -3.38
N SER A 53 19.31 9.88 -2.11
CA SER A 53 19.14 11.24 -1.60
C SER A 53 20.08 12.26 -2.29
N ALA A 54 21.31 11.86 -2.59
CA ALA A 54 22.27 12.70 -3.30
C ALA A 54 21.86 12.92 -4.76
N ILE A 55 21.31 11.88 -5.42
CA ILE A 55 20.76 11.99 -6.77
C ILE A 55 19.60 12.98 -6.79
N ARG A 56 18.59 12.81 -5.90
CA ARG A 56 17.45 13.73 -5.83
C ARG A 56 17.88 15.18 -5.61
N SER A 57 18.79 15.39 -4.67
CA SER A 57 19.33 16.72 -4.38
C SER A 57 20.03 17.35 -5.58
N ARG A 58 20.80 16.54 -6.36
CA ARG A 58 21.51 17.06 -7.53
C ARG A 58 20.59 17.34 -8.71
N VAL A 59 19.65 16.45 -9.00
CA VAL A 59 18.62 16.62 -10.03
C VAL A 59 17.84 17.91 -9.78
N ARG A 60 17.43 18.17 -8.52
CA ARG A 60 16.78 19.42 -8.12
C ARG A 60 17.67 20.65 -8.38
N LYS A 61 18.93 20.59 -7.98
CA LYS A 61 19.88 21.69 -8.20
C LYS A 61 20.10 22.01 -9.68
N LEU A 62 19.93 21.02 -10.55
CA LEU A 62 20.01 21.16 -11.99
C LEU A 62 18.71 21.64 -12.65
N GLY A 63 17.67 21.91 -11.85
CA GLY A 63 16.38 22.44 -12.31
C GLY A 63 15.40 21.40 -12.83
N PHE A 64 15.64 20.12 -12.62
CA PHE A 64 14.69 19.06 -12.98
C PHE A 64 13.79 18.72 -11.80
N VAL A 65 12.52 18.43 -12.10
CA VAL A 65 11.55 17.96 -11.11
C VAL A 65 11.56 16.43 -11.15
N THR A 66 11.90 15.80 -10.03
CA THR A 66 11.73 14.36 -9.90
C THR A 66 10.24 14.06 -9.66
N ASN A 67 9.65 13.13 -10.40
CA ASN A 67 8.25 12.70 -10.21
C ASN A 67 7.96 12.12 -8.81
N ASP A 68 8.98 12.05 -7.95
CA ASP A 68 8.91 11.66 -6.53
C ASP A 68 8.77 12.88 -5.59
N GLU A 69 8.63 14.08 -6.14
CA GLU A 69 8.65 15.28 -5.33
C GLU A 69 7.24 15.79 -5.00
N THR A 70 7.00 15.92 -3.70
CA THR A 70 6.23 17.03 -3.18
C THR A 70 6.77 18.32 -3.84
N PRO A 71 5.95 19.15 -4.49
CA PRO A 71 6.42 20.40 -5.09
C PRO A 71 7.18 21.23 -4.06
N PRO A 72 8.24 21.98 -4.47
CA PRO A 72 8.93 22.86 -3.56
C PRO A 72 7.91 23.82 -2.95
N ASP A 73 8.15 24.26 -1.71
CA ASP A 73 7.34 25.21 -0.93
C ASP A 73 6.66 26.29 -1.81
N THR A 74 5.70 25.87 -2.59
CA THR A 74 4.62 26.73 -2.99
C THR A 74 3.90 26.94 -1.68
N GLU A 75 3.95 28.14 -1.11
CA GLU A 75 3.02 28.53 -0.06
C GLU A 75 1.66 28.03 -0.52
N ILE A 76 1.23 26.91 0.04
CA ILE A 76 -0.16 26.48 -0.08
C ILE A 76 -0.87 27.58 0.68
N LYS A 77 -1.31 28.61 -0.04
CA LYS A 77 -2.28 29.54 0.50
C LYS A 77 -3.44 28.66 0.87
N ASP A 78 -3.64 28.48 2.16
CA ASP A 78 -4.80 27.80 2.73
C ASP A 78 -6.01 28.71 2.48
N ASP A 79 -6.46 28.69 1.23
CA ASP A 79 -7.61 29.45 0.75
C ASP A 79 -8.89 28.60 0.76
N GLY A 80 -8.87 27.50 1.50
CA GLY A 80 -10.05 26.69 1.75
C GLY A 80 -10.56 25.93 0.53
N HIS A 81 -9.69 25.54 -0.39
CA HIS A 81 -10.09 24.74 -1.55
C HIS A 81 -10.61 23.36 -1.13
N ALA A 82 -11.80 23.03 -1.58
CA ALA A 82 -12.37 21.72 -1.42
C ALA A 82 -11.57 20.70 -2.26
N LEU A 83 -11.04 19.65 -1.61
CA LEU A 83 -10.46 18.48 -2.29
C LEU A 83 -11.61 17.58 -2.74
N GLY A 84 -11.95 17.64 -4.03
CA GLY A 84 -12.84 16.67 -4.65
C GLY A 84 -12.07 15.36 -4.93
N THR A 85 -12.56 14.25 -4.39
CA THR A 85 -11.97 12.92 -4.65
C THR A 85 -13.00 12.06 -5.36
N ASP A 86 -12.65 11.57 -6.55
CA ASP A 86 -13.39 10.52 -7.26
C ASP A 86 -12.59 9.22 -7.13
N PHE A 87 -13.22 8.20 -6.51
CA PHE A 87 -12.60 6.92 -6.25
C PHE A 87 -13.49 5.80 -6.78
N GLN A 88 -13.04 5.15 -7.85
CA GLN A 88 -13.75 4.05 -8.48
C GLN A 88 -13.08 2.73 -8.12
N PHE A 89 -13.86 1.83 -7.55
CA PHE A 89 -13.39 0.53 -7.09
C PHE A 89 -14.49 -0.54 -7.17
N ARG A 90 -14.07 -1.78 -7.15
CA ARG A 90 -14.96 -2.93 -6.95
C ARG A 90 -14.35 -3.94 -6.00
N TRP A 91 -15.21 -4.69 -5.33
CA TRP A 91 -14.82 -5.83 -4.54
C TRP A 91 -14.94 -7.12 -5.37
N THR A 92 -13.95 -7.97 -5.27
CA THR A 92 -13.92 -9.27 -5.94
C THR A 92 -13.77 -10.36 -4.90
N ALA A 93 -14.58 -11.40 -4.98
CA ALA A 93 -14.48 -12.55 -4.09
C ALA A 93 -13.09 -13.17 -4.16
N VAL A 94 -12.58 -13.61 -3.01
CA VAL A 94 -11.43 -14.49 -2.93
C VAL A 94 -11.91 -15.92 -3.09
N TYR A 95 -11.28 -16.69 -3.97
CA TYR A 95 -11.69 -18.05 -4.29
C TYR A 95 -10.80 -19.08 -3.58
N TYR A 96 -11.44 -20.08 -2.99
CA TYR A 96 -10.78 -21.24 -2.41
C TYR A 96 -10.20 -22.16 -3.49
N GLU A 97 -10.96 -22.37 -4.57
CA GLU A 97 -10.63 -23.04 -5.81
C GLU A 97 -11.17 -22.23 -6.98
N LYS A 98 -10.90 -22.62 -8.22
CA LYS A 98 -11.22 -21.84 -9.42
C LYS A 98 -12.66 -21.32 -9.49
N GLU A 99 -13.64 -22.08 -8.98
CA GLU A 99 -15.08 -21.76 -9.03
C GLU A 99 -15.74 -21.77 -7.64
N LYS A 100 -14.96 -22.03 -6.58
CA LYS A 100 -15.44 -22.08 -5.20
C LYS A 100 -14.91 -20.89 -4.41
N GLU A 101 -15.80 -20.02 -3.96
CA GLU A 101 -15.44 -18.90 -3.09
C GLU A 101 -14.89 -19.38 -1.74
N TYR A 102 -14.03 -18.59 -1.17
CA TYR A 102 -13.47 -18.83 0.15
C TYR A 102 -14.43 -18.35 1.24
N PHE A 103 -14.66 -19.19 2.24
CA PHE A 103 -15.42 -18.87 3.44
C PHE A 103 -14.63 -19.23 4.70
N PHE A 104 -14.71 -18.36 5.72
CA PHE A 104 -14.20 -18.68 7.04
C PHE A 104 -15.05 -19.78 7.70
N PRO A 105 -14.49 -20.77 8.36
CA PRO A 105 -13.08 -20.98 8.70
C PRO A 105 -12.35 -22.00 7.81
N GLU A 106 -12.61 -22.04 6.51
CA GLU A 106 -11.87 -22.95 5.63
C GLU A 106 -10.35 -22.70 5.69
N PRO A 107 -9.49 -23.73 5.67
CA PRO A 107 -8.05 -23.56 5.64
C PRO A 107 -7.59 -22.91 4.33
N VAL A 108 -6.35 -22.42 4.30
CA VAL A 108 -5.76 -21.90 3.07
C VAL A 108 -5.53 -23.03 2.07
N SER A 109 -6.04 -22.89 0.85
CA SER A 109 -5.88 -23.90 -0.20
C SER A 109 -4.60 -23.69 -1.01
N PRO A 110 -4.11 -24.72 -1.75
CA PRO A 110 -3.03 -24.57 -2.71
C PRO A 110 -3.32 -23.51 -3.78
N TYR A 111 -4.55 -23.43 -4.27
CA TYR A 111 -4.99 -22.40 -5.22
C TYR A 111 -4.82 -21.00 -4.65
N MET A 112 -5.20 -20.80 -3.40
CA MET A 112 -5.04 -19.49 -2.73
C MET A 112 -3.56 -19.14 -2.54
N LEU A 113 -2.71 -20.10 -2.19
CA LEU A 113 -1.27 -19.90 -2.08
C LEU A 113 -0.62 -19.50 -3.41
N GLU A 114 -1.17 -19.92 -4.52
CA GLU A 114 -0.67 -19.56 -5.85
C GLU A 114 -1.16 -18.17 -6.30
N ASN A 115 -2.44 -17.86 -6.05
CA ASN A 115 -3.12 -16.73 -6.68
C ASN A 115 -3.23 -15.46 -5.82
N TYR A 116 -3.02 -15.54 -4.48
CA TYR A 116 -3.25 -14.40 -3.57
C TYR A 116 -2.02 -13.97 -2.75
N LYS A 117 -0.80 -14.23 -3.24
CA LYS A 117 0.47 -13.78 -2.65
C LYS A 117 0.81 -12.34 -3.03
N TYR A 118 -0.09 -11.40 -2.78
CA TYR A 118 0.11 -10.00 -3.13
C TYR A 118 -0.38 -9.05 -2.04
N PRO A 119 0.11 -7.80 -2.02
CA PRO A 119 -0.40 -6.77 -1.13
C PRO A 119 -1.85 -6.43 -1.48
N ALA A 120 -2.72 -6.40 -0.48
CA ALA A 120 -4.13 -6.20 -0.69
C ALA A 120 -4.77 -5.26 0.33
N ILE A 121 -5.85 -4.61 -0.11
CA ILE A 121 -6.92 -4.16 0.75
C ILE A 121 -8.02 -5.21 0.60
N TYR A 122 -8.52 -5.69 1.70
CA TYR A 122 -9.49 -6.78 1.72
C TYR A 122 -10.61 -6.45 2.69
N ARG A 123 -11.74 -7.12 2.53
CA ARG A 123 -12.81 -7.09 3.52
C ARG A 123 -13.35 -8.47 3.80
N TRP A 124 -13.68 -8.70 5.06
CA TRP A 124 -14.55 -9.78 5.48
C TRP A 124 -15.99 -9.26 5.45
N ILE A 125 -16.90 -10.03 4.87
CA ILE A 125 -18.32 -9.72 4.82
C ILE A 125 -19.12 -10.80 5.55
N VAL A 126 -20.06 -10.38 6.37
CA VAL A 126 -20.93 -11.27 7.14
C VAL A 126 -22.36 -11.11 6.67
N TYR A 127 -22.97 -12.18 6.20
CA TYR A 127 -24.32 -12.20 5.67
C TYR A 127 -25.00 -13.58 5.91
N GLN A 128 -26.33 -13.65 5.81
CA GLN A 128 -27.09 -14.91 5.97
C GLN A 128 -27.53 -15.48 4.61
N ASP A 129 -28.47 -14.82 3.95
CA ASP A 129 -29.14 -15.35 2.77
C ASP A 129 -28.44 -14.97 1.46
N SER A 130 -28.10 -13.70 1.32
CA SER A 130 -27.54 -13.14 0.10
C SER A 130 -26.35 -12.22 0.40
N ARG A 131 -25.31 -12.36 -0.38
CA ARG A 131 -24.12 -11.50 -0.36
C ARG A 131 -24.44 -10.01 -0.59
N GLU A 132 -25.55 -9.70 -1.23
CA GLU A 132 -26.00 -8.32 -1.43
C GLU A 132 -26.52 -7.68 -0.13
N LYS A 133 -26.84 -8.50 0.88
CA LYS A 133 -27.36 -8.06 2.19
C LYS A 133 -26.30 -8.23 3.27
N ILE A 134 -25.18 -7.53 3.12
CA ILE A 134 -24.11 -7.54 4.11
C ILE A 134 -24.62 -6.94 5.42
N ARG A 135 -24.47 -7.67 6.51
CA ARG A 135 -24.84 -7.21 7.86
C ARG A 135 -23.68 -6.52 8.56
N TYR A 136 -22.51 -7.15 8.49
CA TYR A 136 -21.29 -6.63 9.09
C TYR A 136 -20.15 -6.77 8.11
N ALA A 137 -19.16 -5.88 8.22
CA ALA A 137 -17.92 -6.03 7.50
C ALA A 137 -16.72 -5.61 8.35
N TYR A 138 -15.57 -6.17 8.03
CA TYR A 138 -14.29 -5.73 8.51
C TYR A 138 -13.40 -5.41 7.31
N ILE A 139 -12.77 -4.24 7.29
CA ILE A 139 -11.86 -3.81 6.23
C ILE A 139 -10.45 -3.79 6.79
N GLY A 140 -9.48 -4.30 6.05
CA GLY A 140 -8.09 -4.33 6.47
C GLY A 140 -7.12 -4.27 5.31
N THR A 141 -5.85 -4.04 5.64
CA THR A 141 -4.75 -4.05 4.69
C THR A 141 -3.71 -5.09 5.05
N THR A 142 -2.97 -5.55 4.05
CA THR A 142 -1.87 -6.47 4.25
C THR A 142 -0.79 -6.31 3.17
N LYS A 143 0.45 -6.72 3.49
CA LYS A 143 1.53 -6.87 2.50
C LYS A 143 1.38 -8.15 1.69
N GLN A 144 0.72 -9.17 2.25
CA GLN A 144 0.48 -10.45 1.62
C GLN A 144 -0.83 -11.03 2.14
N LEU A 145 -1.79 -11.24 1.22
CA LEU A 145 -3.11 -11.71 1.62
C LEU A 145 -3.06 -13.18 2.04
N CYS A 146 -2.37 -13.99 1.28
CA CYS A 146 -2.24 -15.42 1.51
C CYS A 146 -0.76 -15.84 1.49
N PRO A 147 -0.25 -16.68 2.42
CA PRO A 147 -0.98 -17.25 3.55
C PRO A 147 -1.09 -16.33 4.77
N ASP A 148 -0.12 -15.42 4.99
CA ASP A 148 0.19 -14.78 6.27
C ASP A 148 -1.04 -14.11 6.91
N ARG A 149 -1.79 -13.35 6.11
CA ARG A 149 -2.93 -12.61 6.67
C ARG A 149 -4.10 -13.51 7.01
N LEU A 150 -4.39 -14.51 6.17
CA LEU A 150 -5.46 -15.47 6.42
C LEU A 150 -5.17 -16.37 7.60
N GLU A 151 -3.97 -16.94 7.66
CA GLU A 151 -3.55 -17.78 8.78
C GLU A 151 -3.63 -17.06 10.11
N GLY A 152 -3.30 -15.74 10.13
CA GLY A 152 -3.48 -14.92 11.31
C GLY A 152 -4.92 -14.81 11.81
N TYR A 153 -5.93 -15.01 10.95
CA TYR A 153 -7.33 -15.10 11.37
C TYR A 153 -7.77 -16.52 11.74
N LEU A 154 -7.20 -17.53 11.09
CA LEU A 154 -7.54 -18.93 11.36
C LEU A 154 -6.89 -19.42 12.65
N TYR A 155 -5.66 -19.00 12.91
CA TYR A 155 -4.81 -19.43 14.02
C TYR A 155 -4.22 -18.22 14.74
N PRO A 156 -5.07 -17.36 15.36
CA PRO A 156 -4.61 -16.12 15.98
C PRO A 156 -3.77 -16.40 17.22
N ASP A 157 -2.72 -15.61 17.38
CA ASP A 157 -1.99 -15.52 18.63
C ASP A 157 -2.76 -14.76 19.72
N SER A 158 -2.31 -14.86 20.97
CA SER A 158 -3.06 -14.53 22.19
C SER A 158 -3.39 -13.04 22.40
N SER A 159 -3.05 -12.11 21.50
CA SER A 159 -3.09 -10.69 21.84
C SER A 159 -3.51 -9.72 20.74
N SER A 160 -4.37 -10.09 19.82
CA SER A 160 -4.55 -9.22 18.66
C SER A 160 -5.99 -9.00 18.23
N THR A 161 -6.19 -7.98 17.42
CA THR A 161 -7.39 -7.77 16.60
C THR A 161 -7.80 -9.06 15.89
N ASN A 162 -6.85 -9.92 15.51
CA ASN A 162 -7.10 -11.20 14.87
C ASN A 162 -7.83 -12.17 15.80
N LEU A 163 -7.44 -12.25 17.08
CA LEU A 163 -8.12 -13.11 18.06
C LEU A 163 -9.57 -12.66 18.29
N ARG A 164 -9.79 -11.35 18.47
CA ARG A 164 -11.13 -10.79 18.61
C ARG A 164 -12.01 -11.13 17.40
N LEU A 165 -11.51 -10.85 16.19
CA LEU A 165 -12.26 -11.13 14.96
C LEU A 165 -12.48 -12.62 14.76
N HIS A 166 -11.52 -13.48 15.09
CA HIS A 166 -11.70 -14.93 15.06
C HIS A 166 -12.86 -15.38 15.95
N GLN A 167 -12.93 -14.86 17.18
CA GLN A 167 -14.01 -15.18 18.13
C GLN A 167 -15.37 -14.67 17.62
N GLU A 168 -15.43 -13.41 17.14
CA GLU A 168 -16.64 -12.84 16.55
C GLU A 168 -17.11 -13.65 15.33
N PHE A 169 -16.18 -14.03 14.44
CA PHE A 169 -16.49 -14.84 13.26
C PHE A 169 -17.01 -16.24 13.62
N ARG A 170 -16.44 -16.88 14.62
CA ARG A 170 -16.94 -18.15 15.14
C ARG A 170 -18.39 -18.03 15.64
N GLN A 171 -18.68 -17.00 16.42
CA GLN A 171 -20.02 -16.73 16.89
C GLN A 171 -21.02 -16.49 15.75
N PHE A 172 -20.63 -15.74 14.72
CA PHE A 172 -21.46 -15.54 13.54
C PHE A 172 -21.73 -16.84 12.78
N VAL A 173 -20.72 -17.70 12.61
CA VAL A 173 -20.91 -19.02 11.97
C VAL A 173 -21.88 -19.89 12.77
N GLU A 174 -21.77 -19.92 14.11
CA GLU A 174 -22.68 -20.64 15.00
C GLU A 174 -24.14 -20.12 14.91
N GLN A 175 -24.31 -18.84 14.60
CA GLN A 175 -25.60 -18.20 14.35
C GLN A 175 -26.15 -18.39 12.92
N GLY A 176 -25.43 -19.15 12.08
CA GLY A 176 -25.83 -19.45 10.70
C GLY A 176 -25.45 -18.38 9.68
N TYR A 177 -24.57 -17.45 10.02
CA TYR A 177 -24.02 -16.50 9.05
C TYR A 177 -22.91 -17.14 8.22
N LYS A 178 -22.78 -16.67 6.99
CA LYS A 178 -21.64 -16.93 6.11
C LYS A 178 -20.65 -15.76 6.21
N ILE A 179 -19.37 -16.08 6.17
CA ILE A 179 -18.31 -15.08 6.24
C ILE A 179 -17.41 -15.25 5.03
N GLY A 180 -17.59 -14.39 4.05
CA GLY A 180 -16.81 -14.36 2.81
C GLY A 180 -15.65 -13.36 2.87
N LEU A 181 -14.62 -13.63 2.11
CA LEU A 181 -13.48 -12.75 1.93
C LEU A 181 -13.51 -12.12 0.53
N GLU A 182 -13.22 -10.82 0.47
CA GLU A 182 -13.11 -10.08 -0.78
C GLU A 182 -11.82 -9.27 -0.82
N SER A 183 -11.27 -9.11 -2.01
CA SER A 183 -10.14 -8.26 -2.32
C SER A 183 -10.58 -7.05 -3.14
N LEU A 184 -10.02 -5.88 -2.84
CA LEU A 184 -10.30 -4.63 -3.53
C LEU A 184 -9.57 -4.57 -4.87
N GLN A 185 -10.33 -4.26 -5.92
CA GLN A 185 -9.81 -3.83 -7.21
C GLN A 185 -10.01 -2.32 -7.35
N VAL A 186 -8.92 -1.56 -7.37
CA VAL A 186 -8.95 -0.11 -7.61
C VAL A 186 -8.95 0.12 -9.11
N GLU A 187 -9.98 0.78 -9.61
CA GLU A 187 -10.12 1.09 -11.03
C GLU A 187 -9.55 2.48 -11.34
N GLN A 188 -9.92 3.48 -10.56
CA GLN A 188 -9.45 4.84 -10.74
C GLN A 188 -9.48 5.64 -9.43
N ILE A 189 -8.52 6.55 -9.27
CA ILE A 189 -8.55 7.58 -8.23
C ILE A 189 -8.25 8.92 -8.91
N LYS A 190 -9.10 9.93 -8.68
CA LYS A 190 -8.85 11.31 -9.08
C LYS A 190 -8.91 12.23 -7.87
N ILE A 191 -8.03 13.19 -7.82
CA ILE A 191 -8.08 14.32 -6.88
C ILE A 191 -8.18 15.60 -7.72
N ASN A 192 -9.26 16.36 -7.52
CA ASN A 192 -9.58 17.57 -8.31
C ASN A 192 -9.53 17.31 -9.84
N ASN A 193 -10.11 16.18 -10.27
CA ASN A 193 -10.13 15.71 -11.67
C ASN A 193 -8.75 15.31 -12.26
N VAL A 194 -7.69 15.26 -11.46
CA VAL A 194 -6.37 14.78 -11.87
C VAL A 194 -6.23 13.31 -11.46
N ASP A 195 -5.88 12.45 -12.42
CA ASP A 195 -5.64 11.04 -12.16
C ASP A 195 -4.42 10.86 -11.22
N VAL A 196 -4.65 10.19 -10.09
CA VAL A 196 -3.60 9.85 -9.15
C VAL A 196 -3.19 8.40 -9.39
N LYS A 197 -1.94 8.18 -9.77
CA LYS A 197 -1.37 6.84 -9.93
C LYS A 197 -1.13 6.17 -8.57
N LEU A 198 -2.18 5.90 -7.81
CA LEU A 198 -2.13 5.07 -6.60
C LEU A 198 -2.23 3.56 -6.90
N ASN A 199 -1.98 3.18 -8.15
CA ASN A 199 -2.09 1.79 -8.63
C ASN A 199 -1.13 0.83 -7.93
N ASN A 200 -0.26 1.32 -7.06
CA ASN A 200 0.71 0.48 -6.40
C ASN A 200 0.29 0.18 -4.96
N LEU A 201 -0.59 -0.82 -4.79
CA LEU A 201 -0.91 -1.39 -3.47
C LEU A 201 0.33 -1.96 -2.74
N HIS A 202 1.52 -1.98 -3.37
CA HIS A 202 2.77 -2.24 -2.68
C HIS A 202 3.13 -1.14 -1.67
N SER A 203 2.72 0.10 -1.91
CA SER A 203 2.88 1.20 -0.95
C SER A 203 1.97 1.00 0.27
N GLN A 204 2.57 0.93 1.46
CA GLN A 204 1.80 0.86 2.72
C GLN A 204 0.95 2.12 2.91
N THR A 205 1.49 3.29 2.60
CA THR A 205 0.78 4.58 2.71
C THR A 205 -0.46 4.60 1.83
N ALA A 206 -0.36 4.13 0.58
CA ALA A 206 -1.50 4.04 -0.33
C ALA A 206 -2.59 3.10 0.22
N ARG A 207 -2.21 1.92 0.72
CA ARG A 207 -3.17 0.98 1.31
C ARG A 207 -3.89 1.57 2.51
N VAL A 208 -3.16 2.18 3.46
CA VAL A 208 -3.74 2.78 4.67
C VAL A 208 -4.68 3.94 4.31
N PHE A 209 -4.29 4.77 3.34
CA PHE A 209 -5.14 5.87 2.87
C PHE A 209 -6.47 5.35 2.30
N ILE A 210 -6.42 4.38 1.39
CA ILE A 210 -7.63 3.79 0.79
C ILE A 210 -8.48 3.06 1.83
N GLU A 211 -7.86 2.30 2.74
CA GLU A 211 -8.56 1.64 3.85
C GLU A 211 -9.35 2.65 4.69
N THR A 212 -8.72 3.76 5.06
CA THR A 212 -9.35 4.82 5.86
C THR A 212 -10.52 5.47 5.14
N LEU A 213 -10.37 5.75 3.83
CA LEU A 213 -11.46 6.26 3.00
C LEU A 213 -12.65 5.29 2.96
N LEU A 214 -12.38 4.01 2.75
CA LEU A 214 -13.42 2.98 2.68
C LEU A 214 -14.13 2.79 4.01
N ILE A 215 -13.40 2.78 5.13
CA ILE A 215 -13.99 2.71 6.47
C ILE A 215 -14.93 3.90 6.71
N SER A 216 -14.47 5.12 6.39
CA SER A 216 -15.28 6.32 6.53
C SER A 216 -16.52 6.28 5.64
N TYR A 217 -16.37 5.91 4.37
CA TYR A 217 -17.44 5.77 3.41
C TYR A 217 -18.53 4.79 3.88
N TYR A 218 -18.14 3.58 4.29
CA TYR A 218 -19.12 2.55 4.71
C TYR A 218 -19.80 2.89 6.02
N ARG A 219 -19.10 3.52 6.98
CA ARG A 219 -19.74 4.03 8.21
C ARG A 219 -20.81 5.07 7.91
N GLN A 220 -20.52 6.02 7.02
CA GLN A 220 -21.49 7.06 6.62
C GLN A 220 -22.69 6.48 5.86
N ASN A 221 -22.51 5.39 5.14
CA ASN A 221 -23.59 4.69 4.42
C ASN A 221 -24.29 3.61 5.23
N GLY A 222 -24.10 3.57 6.56
CA GLY A 222 -24.87 2.74 7.47
C GLY A 222 -24.45 1.27 7.56
N LEU A 223 -23.32 0.88 6.97
CA LEU A 223 -22.77 -0.47 7.14
C LEU A 223 -22.12 -0.60 8.52
N THR A 224 -22.51 -1.60 9.29
CA THR A 224 -21.86 -1.89 10.57
C THR A 224 -20.47 -2.49 10.33
N LEU A 225 -19.43 -1.75 10.73
CA LEU A 225 -18.06 -2.20 10.63
C LEU A 225 -17.55 -2.78 11.95
N LEU A 226 -16.85 -3.91 11.86
CA LEU A 226 -16.14 -4.56 12.97
C LEU A 226 -14.77 -3.90 13.24
N ASN A 227 -14.40 -2.88 12.47
CA ASN A 227 -13.26 -2.01 12.72
C ASN A 227 -13.52 -1.16 13.97
N GLN A 228 -12.65 -1.26 14.97
CA GLN A 228 -12.68 -0.43 16.18
C GLN A 228 -11.92 0.86 15.95
#